data_1126b80268d5444a5454af2251de11d1
#
_entry.id   1126b80268d5444a5454af2251de11d1
#
_cell.length_a   1.000
_cell.length_b   1.000
_cell.length_c   1.000
_cell.angle_alpha   90.00
_cell.angle_beta   90.00
_cell.angle_gamma   90.00
#
_symmetry.space_group_name_H-M   'P 1'
#
loop_
_entity.id
_entity.type
_entity.pdbx_description
1 polymer ?
#
loop_
_entity_poly.entity_id
_entity_poly.type
_entity_poly.pdbx_seq_one_letter_code
_entity_poly.pdbx_strand_id
1 'polypeptide(L)' 'MNHVEMPKRVKFPLGDGTYQVVRIAVVDNNAHRVFGYNPLTNKLEDMSDLEVVG' A
#
# COMPACT_ATOMS: atom_id res chain seq x y z
N MET A 1 -1.07 21.76 -15.22
CA MET A 1 -1.02 20.31 -15.13
C MET A 1 -1.40 19.85 -13.74
N ASN A 2 -2.27 18.88 -13.67
CA ASN A 2 -2.74 18.36 -12.39
C ASN A 2 -2.02 17.09 -12.04
N HIS A 3 -1.51 17.05 -10.82
CA HIS A 3 -0.99 15.83 -10.27
C HIS A 3 -2.03 15.24 -9.34
N VAL A 4 -2.35 13.99 -9.57
CA VAL A 4 -3.09 13.24 -8.60
C VAL A 4 -2.05 12.56 -7.73
N GLU A 5 -1.98 12.97 -6.48
CA GLU A 5 -1.06 12.32 -5.56
C GLU A 5 -1.60 10.97 -5.18
N MET A 6 -0.84 9.95 -5.48
CA MET A 6 -1.20 8.59 -5.14
C MET A 6 -0.41 8.17 -3.92
N PRO A 7 -0.98 7.33 -3.05
CA PRO A 7 -0.22 6.82 -1.92
C PRO A 7 0.97 6.03 -2.43
N LYS A 8 2.16 6.40 -1.96
CA LYS A 8 3.39 5.73 -2.36
C LYS A 8 3.80 4.66 -1.38
N ARG A 9 3.44 4.82 -0.11
CA ARG A 9 3.81 3.91 0.95
C ARG A 9 2.68 3.81 1.96
N VAL A 10 2.53 2.65 2.52
CA VAL A 10 1.51 2.37 3.54
C VAL A 10 2.14 1.62 4.70
N LYS A 11 1.50 1.68 5.86
CA LYS A 11 1.91 0.93 7.04
C LYS A 11 1.25 -0.43 7.01
N PHE A 12 2.06 -1.47 6.92
CA PHE A 12 1.56 -2.84 6.93
C PHE A 12 1.74 -3.44 8.33
N PRO A 13 0.65 -3.82 8.99
CA PRO A 13 0.76 -4.39 10.34
C PRO A 13 1.32 -5.81 10.29
N LEU A 14 2.30 -6.07 11.15
CA LEU A 14 2.96 -7.37 11.17
C LEU A 14 2.32 -8.35 12.16
N GLY A 15 1.33 -7.91 12.91
CA GLY A 15 0.60 -8.78 13.81
C GLY A 15 1.15 -8.86 15.23
N ASP A 16 2.30 -8.24 15.48
CA ASP A 16 2.94 -8.25 16.80
C ASP A 16 2.95 -6.86 17.44
N GLY A 17 2.14 -5.92 16.90
CA GLY A 17 2.12 -4.55 17.37
C GLY A 17 3.06 -3.63 16.63
N THR A 18 3.83 -4.16 15.68
CA THR A 18 4.72 -3.36 14.85
C THR A 18 4.19 -3.25 13.43
N TYR A 19 4.79 -2.35 12.66
CA TYR A 19 4.41 -2.10 11.27
C TYR A 19 5.64 -2.12 10.40
N GLN A 20 5.43 -2.43 9.13
CA GLN A 20 6.45 -2.26 8.12
C GLN A 20 5.90 -1.32 7.03
N VAL A 21 6.74 -0.38 6.57
CA VAL A 21 6.36 0.50 5.48
C VAL A 21 6.52 -0.28 4.18
N VAL A 22 5.44 -0.34 3.41
CA VAL A 22 5.39 -1.07 2.14
C VAL A 22 5.14 -0.07 1.02
N ARG A 23 5.94 -0.17 -0.03
CA ARG A 23 5.76 0.68 -1.21
C ARG A 23 4.64 0.12 -2.07
N ILE A 24 3.78 1.01 -2.55
CA ILE A 24 2.71 0.63 -3.49
C ILE A 24 3.34 0.29 -4.83
N ALA A 25 3.01 -0.87 -5.36
CA ALA A 25 3.55 -1.38 -6.62
C ALA A 25 2.58 -1.20 -7.78
N VAL A 26 1.28 -1.28 -7.52
CA VAL A 26 0.25 -1.19 -8.56
C VAL A 26 -0.86 -0.28 -8.08
N VAL A 27 -1.33 0.58 -8.98
CA VAL A 27 -2.47 1.46 -8.70
C VAL A 27 -3.54 1.17 -9.75
N ASP A 28 -4.75 0.87 -9.30
CA ASP A 28 -5.91 0.73 -10.16
C ASP A 28 -6.78 1.96 -9.99
N ASN A 29 -6.65 2.91 -10.91
CA ASN A 29 -7.38 4.18 -10.84
C ASN A 29 -8.88 3.99 -11.03
N ASN A 30 -9.29 3.00 -11.80
CA ASN A 30 -10.71 2.76 -12.06
C ASN A 30 -11.41 2.22 -10.82
N ALA A 31 -10.76 1.37 -10.09
CA ALA A 31 -11.33 0.77 -8.89
C ALA A 31 -10.98 1.53 -7.62
N HIS A 32 -10.11 2.54 -7.72
CA HIS A 32 -9.58 3.28 -6.55
C HIS A 32 -8.90 2.34 -5.57
N ARG A 33 -8.08 1.43 -6.10
CA ARG A 33 -7.39 0.41 -5.31
C ARG A 33 -5.89 0.52 -5.50
N VAL A 34 -5.16 0.23 -4.43
CA VAL A 34 -3.71 0.19 -4.47
C VAL A 34 -3.24 -1.16 -3.95
N PHE A 35 -2.15 -1.65 -4.53
CA PHE A 35 -1.62 -2.97 -4.23
C PHE A 35 -0.14 -2.88 -3.93
N GLY A 36 0.32 -3.67 -3.01
CA GLY A 36 1.74 -3.80 -2.69
C GLY A 36 2.05 -5.23 -2.31
N TYR A 37 3.34 -5.51 -2.18
CA TYR A 37 3.77 -6.86 -1.83
C TYR A 37 3.77 -7.03 -0.32
N ASN A 38 3.05 -8.04 0.14
CA ASN A 38 3.01 -8.40 1.55
C ASN A 38 4.42 -8.82 1.98
N PRO A 39 5.02 -8.13 2.99
CA PRO A 39 6.40 -8.43 3.38
C PRO A 39 6.59 -9.80 4.02
N LEU A 40 5.50 -10.43 4.44
CA LEU A 40 5.56 -11.75 5.08
C LEU A 40 5.44 -12.88 4.06
N THR A 41 4.69 -12.66 2.98
CA THR A 41 4.40 -13.71 1.99
C THR A 41 5.02 -13.43 0.64
N ASN A 42 5.43 -12.18 0.39
CA ASN A 42 5.96 -11.72 -0.89
C ASN A 42 4.95 -11.82 -2.03
N LYS A 43 3.67 -11.74 -1.71
CA LYS A 43 2.59 -11.77 -2.70
C LYS A 43 1.95 -10.40 -2.82
N LEU A 44 1.50 -10.08 -4.03
CA LEU A 44 0.80 -8.83 -4.30
C LEU A 44 -0.59 -8.87 -3.67
N GLU A 45 -0.92 -7.87 -2.86
CA GLU A 45 -2.19 -7.81 -2.15
C GLU A 45 -2.76 -6.40 -2.18
N ASP A 46 -4.08 -6.32 -2.08
CA ASP A 46 -4.79 -5.05 -1.98
C ASP A 46 -4.46 -4.41 -0.64
N MET A 47 -3.91 -3.21 -0.69
CA MET A 47 -3.51 -2.47 0.51
C MET A 47 -4.26 -1.15 0.64
N SER A 48 -5.44 -1.07 0.02
CA SER A 48 -6.22 0.17 -0.02
C SER A 48 -6.72 0.61 1.35
N ASP A 49 -6.86 -0.33 2.29
CA ASP A 49 -7.36 -0.03 3.62
C ASP A 49 -6.27 0.33 4.61
N LEU A 50 -5.02 0.28 4.20
CA LEU A 50 -3.91 0.55 5.10
C LEU A 50 -3.63 2.05 5.18
N GLU A 51 -3.04 2.46 6.31
CA GLU A 51 -2.72 3.87 6.52
C GLU A 51 -1.60 4.31 5.60
N VAL A 52 -1.78 5.46 4.96
CA VAL A 52 -0.80 6.04 4.05
C VAL A 52 0.24 6.80 4.86
N VAL A 53 1.52 6.63 4.54
CA VAL A 53 2.61 7.31 5.23
C VAL A 53 3.48 8.18 4.31
N GLY A 54 3.15 8.26 3.05
CA GLY A 54 3.91 9.17 2.21
C GLY A 54 3.83 8.93 0.73
#